data_f6ebf29fa7999255a98b7b32e34bb555
#
_entry.id   f6ebf29fa7999255a98b7b32e34bb555
#
_cell.length_a   1.000
_cell.length_b   1.000
_cell.length_c   1.000
_cell.angle_alpha   90.00
_cell.angle_beta   90.00
_cell.angle_gamma   90.00
#
_symmetry.space_group_name_H-M   'P 1'
#
loop_
_entity.id
_entity.type
_entity.pdbx_description
1 polymer ?
#
loop_
_entity_poly.entity_id
_entity_poly.type
_entity_poly.pdbx_seq_one_letter_code
_entity_poly.pdbx_strand_id
1 'polypeptide(L)'
;KPVAVYFEDIAINTLTQTGELLMVVMAAIAQGESEAKSESVKWGFQKRFEKGLPKLADLYGYTRDKRLLEIYEPEANVVRLIYQMFYDDKTIPEICYILNQQGIPSPRGGQWTYSTVKTILTNEKYSGDVLMQKTVTVDIFSHRSIRNDGRANQFFIQGYHEAIIPRELWLEVQQILKGENVVPVPSVDEVADLSASDVPRILDGFFVIKPRKDGNNEYLRQL
;
A
#
# COMPACT_ATOMS: atom_id res chain seq x y z
N LYS A 1 14.03 -45.25 3.74
CA LYS A 1 14.91 -45.42 4.92
C LYS A 1 15.23 -44.04 5.45
N PRO A 2 15.15 -43.80 6.79
CA PRO A 2 15.60 -42.54 7.36
C PRO A 2 17.13 -42.38 7.14
N VAL A 3 17.52 -41.17 6.73
CA VAL A 3 18.93 -40.82 6.52
C VAL A 3 19.40 -40.05 7.74
N ALA A 4 20.52 -40.49 8.36
CA ALA A 4 21.15 -39.78 9.45
C ALA A 4 21.84 -38.52 8.91
N VAL A 5 21.63 -37.37 9.55
CA VAL A 5 22.39 -36.17 9.37
C VAL A 5 23.16 -35.91 10.65
N TYR A 6 24.49 -35.72 10.54
CA TYR A 6 25.33 -35.39 11.67
C TYR A 6 25.78 -33.93 11.57
N PHE A 7 25.42 -33.13 12.57
CA PHE A 7 25.84 -31.74 12.68
C PHE A 7 27.15 -31.69 13.49
N GLU A 8 28.25 -31.42 12.80
CA GLU A 8 29.59 -31.44 13.41
C GLU A 8 29.75 -30.34 14.47
N ASP A 9 29.22 -29.14 14.25
CA ASP A 9 29.38 -27.98 15.14
C ASP A 9 28.78 -28.20 16.54
N ILE A 10 27.74 -29.04 16.63
CA ILE A 10 26.99 -29.29 17.88
C ILE A 10 27.02 -30.77 18.26
N ALA A 11 27.80 -31.59 17.52
CA ALA A 11 27.96 -33.03 17.72
C ALA A 11 26.64 -33.82 17.86
N ILE A 12 25.63 -33.49 17.00
CA ILE A 12 24.31 -34.07 17.07
C ILE A 12 24.05 -34.97 15.86
N ASN A 13 23.48 -36.16 16.15
CA ASN A 13 22.93 -37.05 15.15
C ASN A 13 21.41 -37.04 15.19
N THR A 14 20.79 -36.77 14.05
CA THR A 14 19.32 -36.62 13.94
C THR A 14 18.54 -37.92 14.20
N LEU A 15 19.17 -39.09 14.16
CA LEU A 15 18.52 -40.37 14.45
C LEU A 15 18.57 -40.76 15.94
N THR A 16 19.22 -39.99 16.79
CA THR A 16 19.19 -40.22 18.24
C THR A 16 18.00 -39.47 18.85
N GLN A 17 17.40 -40.04 19.89
CA GLN A 17 16.28 -39.42 20.63
C GLN A 17 16.65 -38.04 21.18
N THR A 18 17.91 -37.86 21.62
CA THR A 18 18.44 -36.58 22.07
C THR A 18 18.59 -35.60 20.88
N GLY A 19 19.02 -36.09 19.72
CA GLY A 19 19.17 -35.31 18.50
C GLY A 19 17.83 -34.82 17.97
N GLU A 20 16.78 -35.66 17.98
CA GLU A 20 15.43 -35.30 17.61
C GLU A 20 14.87 -34.21 18.53
N LEU A 21 15.00 -34.37 19.86
CA LEU A 21 14.57 -33.36 20.83
C LEU A 21 15.29 -32.03 20.61
N LEU A 22 16.59 -32.06 20.40
CA LEU A 22 17.37 -30.83 20.19
C LEU A 22 17.01 -30.12 18.87
N MET A 23 16.73 -30.88 17.81
CA MET A 23 16.24 -30.32 16.55
C MET A 23 14.90 -29.59 16.74
N VAL A 24 13.98 -30.16 17.51
CA VAL A 24 12.70 -29.52 17.84
C VAL A 24 12.91 -28.22 18.60
N VAL A 25 13.79 -28.24 19.61
CA VAL A 25 14.12 -27.05 20.42
C VAL A 25 14.76 -25.97 19.55
N MET A 26 15.74 -26.31 18.70
CA MET A 26 16.40 -25.36 17.80
C MET A 26 15.42 -24.78 16.77
N ALA A 27 14.53 -25.60 16.23
CA ALA A 27 13.47 -25.13 15.33
C ALA A 27 12.54 -24.14 16.04
N ALA A 28 12.14 -24.43 17.27
CA ALA A 28 11.31 -23.54 18.09
C ALA A 28 12.00 -22.20 18.39
N ILE A 29 13.31 -22.21 18.70
CA ILE A 29 14.09 -20.98 18.91
C ILE A 29 14.15 -20.17 17.62
N ALA A 30 14.51 -20.79 16.49
CA ALA A 30 14.59 -20.11 15.19
C ALA A 30 13.24 -19.51 14.76
N GLN A 31 12.14 -20.20 15.05
CA GLN A 31 10.79 -19.68 14.83
C GLN A 31 10.54 -18.46 15.71
N GLY A 32 10.82 -18.53 17.01
CA GLY A 32 10.64 -17.41 17.93
C GLY A 32 11.46 -16.17 17.54
N GLU A 33 12.69 -16.35 17.09
CA GLU A 33 13.51 -15.26 16.58
C GLU A 33 12.90 -14.61 15.31
N SER A 34 12.37 -15.44 14.41
CA SER A 34 11.71 -14.95 13.19
C SER A 34 10.46 -14.14 13.52
N GLU A 35 9.64 -14.61 14.44
CA GLU A 35 8.43 -13.92 14.93
C GLU A 35 8.80 -12.58 15.59
N ALA A 36 9.78 -12.56 16.50
CA ALA A 36 10.24 -11.35 17.17
C ALA A 36 10.78 -10.30 16.18
N LYS A 37 11.56 -10.73 15.17
CA LYS A 37 12.03 -9.83 14.10
C LYS A 37 10.86 -9.24 13.30
N SER A 38 9.88 -10.06 12.96
CA SER A 38 8.69 -9.61 12.22
C SER A 38 7.87 -8.58 13.02
N GLU A 39 7.66 -8.83 14.32
CA GLU A 39 6.96 -7.89 15.20
C GLU A 39 7.71 -6.57 15.32
N SER A 40 9.04 -6.61 15.49
CA SER A 40 9.89 -5.42 15.55
C SER A 40 9.77 -4.59 14.27
N VAL A 41 9.78 -5.23 13.10
CA VAL A 41 9.60 -4.54 11.81
C VAL A 41 8.20 -3.93 11.70
N LYS A 42 7.15 -4.68 12.07
CA LYS A 42 5.76 -4.16 12.07
C LYS A 42 5.63 -2.94 12.98
N TRP A 43 6.17 -3.02 14.20
CA TRP A 43 6.18 -1.92 15.15
C TRP A 43 6.92 -0.69 14.59
N GLY A 44 8.10 -0.90 13.96
CA GLY A 44 8.87 0.16 13.34
C GLY A 44 8.09 0.87 12.21
N PHE A 45 7.37 0.12 11.36
CA PHE A 45 6.50 0.72 10.34
C PHE A 45 5.33 1.48 10.96
N GLN A 46 4.67 0.92 11.97
CA GLN A 46 3.57 1.58 12.66
C GLN A 46 4.03 2.92 13.27
N LYS A 47 5.18 2.94 13.94
CA LYS A 47 5.74 4.18 14.51
C LYS A 47 6.09 5.22 13.44
N ARG A 48 6.52 4.78 12.27
CA ARG A 48 6.74 5.71 11.13
C ARG A 48 5.44 6.27 10.61
N PHE A 49 4.41 5.44 10.48
CA PHE A 49 3.09 5.87 10.02
C PHE A 49 2.43 6.82 11.01
N GLU A 50 2.51 6.54 12.31
CA GLU A 50 2.06 7.45 13.38
C GLU A 50 2.74 8.83 13.33
N LYS A 51 3.97 8.89 12.79
CA LYS A 51 4.71 10.14 12.56
C LYS A 51 4.44 10.79 11.20
N GLY A 52 3.50 10.26 10.42
CA GLY A 52 3.22 10.76 9.09
C GLY A 52 4.38 10.59 8.09
N LEU A 53 5.21 9.56 8.26
CA LEU A 53 6.37 9.29 7.41
C LEU A 53 6.09 8.09 6.50
N PRO A 54 5.44 8.26 5.34
CA PRO A 54 5.15 7.17 4.44
C PRO A 54 6.44 6.60 3.82
N LYS A 55 6.39 5.31 3.46
CA LYS A 55 7.35 4.72 2.57
C LYS A 55 6.79 4.83 1.15
N LEU A 56 7.26 5.83 0.42
CA LEU A 56 6.88 6.02 -0.97
C LEU A 56 7.71 5.09 -1.85
N ALA A 57 7.05 4.39 -2.77
CA ALA A 57 7.68 3.71 -3.89
C ALA A 57 7.77 4.66 -5.09
N ASP A 58 8.59 4.29 -6.07
CA ASP A 58 8.65 5.03 -7.32
C ASP A 58 7.26 5.02 -8.00
N LEU A 59 6.84 6.16 -8.46
CA LEU A 59 5.52 6.39 -9.03
C LEU A 59 5.67 7.07 -10.38
N TYR A 60 5.06 6.53 -11.42
CA TYR A 60 5.08 7.11 -12.76
C TYR A 60 4.49 8.52 -12.75
N GLY A 61 5.14 9.45 -13.39
CA GLY A 61 4.80 10.87 -13.32
C GLY A 61 5.49 11.64 -12.19
N TYR A 62 6.22 10.94 -11.33
CA TYR A 62 7.00 11.56 -10.26
C TYR A 62 8.44 11.06 -10.25
N THR A 63 9.35 11.95 -9.96
CA THR A 63 10.70 11.59 -9.50
C THR A 63 10.77 11.69 -7.99
N ARG A 64 11.63 10.89 -7.37
CA ARG A 64 11.78 10.88 -5.92
C ARG A 64 13.08 11.57 -5.53
N ASP A 65 12.96 12.71 -4.85
CA ASP A 65 14.08 13.28 -4.10
C ASP A 65 13.92 12.97 -2.62
N LYS A 66 14.86 12.18 -2.06
CA LYS A 66 14.93 11.76 -0.65
C LYS A 66 13.62 11.16 -0.13
N ARG A 67 12.62 11.98 0.24
CA ARG A 67 11.35 11.56 0.84
C ARG A 67 10.13 12.20 0.18
N LEU A 68 10.35 13.10 -0.76
CA LEU A 68 9.28 13.80 -1.47
C LEU A 68 9.11 13.22 -2.87
N LEU A 69 7.91 13.33 -3.39
CA LEU A 69 7.60 13.09 -4.79
C LEU A 69 7.57 14.46 -5.48
N GLU A 70 8.40 14.64 -6.47
CA GLU A 70 8.43 15.83 -7.33
C GLU A 70 7.87 15.47 -8.69
N ILE A 71 7.07 16.33 -9.29
CA ILE A 71 6.44 16.07 -10.58
C ILE A 71 7.53 15.97 -11.66
N TYR A 72 7.51 14.87 -12.40
CA TYR A 72 8.28 14.70 -13.61
C TYR A 72 7.39 14.93 -14.84
N GLU A 73 7.43 16.13 -15.38
CA GLU A 73 6.47 16.60 -16.38
C GLU A 73 6.29 15.69 -17.62
N PRO A 74 7.33 15.06 -18.20
CA PRO A 74 7.14 14.17 -19.34
C PRO A 74 6.17 13.02 -19.06
N GLU A 75 6.28 12.40 -17.88
CA GLU A 75 5.40 11.30 -17.46
C GLU A 75 4.09 11.83 -16.87
N ALA A 76 4.12 12.95 -16.15
CA ALA A 76 2.94 13.58 -15.58
C ALA A 76 1.92 13.98 -16.67
N ASN A 77 2.38 14.42 -17.82
CA ASN A 77 1.51 14.73 -18.97
C ASN A 77 0.79 13.48 -19.49
N VAL A 78 1.46 12.31 -19.46
CA VAL A 78 0.81 11.04 -19.83
C VAL A 78 -0.24 10.66 -18.78
N VAL A 79 0.03 10.88 -17.49
CA VAL A 79 -0.96 10.66 -16.42
C VAL A 79 -2.18 11.56 -16.64
N ARG A 80 -1.99 12.86 -16.88
CA ARG A 80 -3.09 13.80 -17.17
C ARG A 80 -3.89 13.35 -18.40
N LEU A 81 -3.21 12.90 -19.45
CA LEU A 81 -3.85 12.40 -20.67
C LEU A 81 -4.71 11.15 -20.39
N ILE A 82 -4.24 10.21 -19.55
CA ILE A 82 -5.00 9.02 -19.15
C ILE A 82 -6.27 9.43 -18.42
N TYR A 83 -6.18 10.35 -17.45
CA TYR A 83 -7.35 10.84 -16.71
C TYR A 83 -8.33 11.57 -17.62
N GLN A 84 -7.84 12.42 -18.54
CA GLN A 84 -8.69 13.13 -19.50
C GLN A 84 -9.42 12.15 -20.41
N MET A 85 -8.72 11.20 -21.01
CA MET A 85 -9.35 10.19 -21.88
C MET A 85 -10.40 9.38 -21.16
N PHE A 86 -10.16 9.04 -19.88
CA PHE A 86 -11.12 8.29 -19.08
C PHE A 86 -12.34 9.15 -18.69
N TYR A 87 -12.12 10.43 -18.40
CA TYR A 87 -13.18 11.40 -18.13
C TYR A 87 -14.03 11.67 -19.39
N ASP A 88 -13.43 11.60 -20.59
CA ASP A 88 -14.10 11.69 -21.90
C ASP A 88 -14.72 10.33 -22.32
N ASP A 89 -15.15 9.51 -21.37
CA ASP A 89 -15.85 8.22 -21.56
C ASP A 89 -15.08 7.13 -22.33
N LYS A 90 -13.77 7.27 -22.51
CA LYS A 90 -12.98 6.18 -23.08
C LYS A 90 -12.78 5.04 -22.12
N THR A 91 -12.96 3.84 -22.60
CA THR A 91 -12.70 2.63 -21.81
C THR A 91 -11.21 2.41 -21.57
N ILE A 92 -10.84 1.73 -20.49
CA ILE A 92 -9.44 1.41 -20.20
C ILE A 92 -8.74 0.67 -21.34
N PRO A 93 -9.37 -0.32 -22.02
CA PRO A 93 -8.76 -0.95 -23.20
C PRO A 93 -8.47 0.02 -24.35
N GLU A 94 -9.36 0.97 -24.63
CA GLU A 94 -9.15 2.00 -25.67
C GLU A 94 -7.99 2.94 -25.32
N ILE A 95 -7.89 3.33 -24.05
CA ILE A 95 -6.76 4.11 -23.54
C ILE A 95 -5.44 3.36 -23.75
N CYS A 96 -5.39 2.08 -23.37
CA CYS A 96 -4.21 1.24 -23.62
C CYS A 96 -3.85 1.17 -25.09
N TYR A 97 -4.83 0.99 -25.98
CA TYR A 97 -4.62 0.93 -27.41
C TYR A 97 -4.03 2.25 -27.95
N ILE A 98 -4.60 3.39 -27.57
CA ILE A 98 -4.14 4.72 -28.02
C ILE A 98 -2.70 4.97 -27.57
N LEU A 99 -2.38 4.73 -26.30
CA LEU A 99 -1.04 4.94 -25.75
C LEU A 99 0.00 4.04 -26.43
N ASN A 100 -0.34 2.79 -26.71
CA ASN A 100 0.53 1.85 -27.42
C ASN A 100 0.73 2.23 -28.88
N GLN A 101 -0.31 2.70 -29.57
CA GLN A 101 -0.21 3.17 -30.97
C GLN A 101 0.67 4.42 -31.08
N GLN A 102 0.64 5.30 -30.09
CA GLN A 102 1.49 6.50 -30.03
C GLN A 102 2.93 6.17 -29.62
N GLY A 103 3.25 4.92 -29.29
CA GLY A 103 4.58 4.51 -28.86
C GLY A 103 5.00 5.09 -27.51
N ILE A 104 4.06 5.53 -26.69
CA ILE A 104 4.34 6.09 -25.35
C ILE A 104 4.79 4.95 -24.44
N PRO A 105 5.98 5.01 -23.81
CA PRO A 105 6.44 3.93 -22.95
C PRO A 105 5.62 3.83 -21.65
N SER A 106 5.28 2.62 -21.25
CA SER A 106 4.64 2.38 -19.95
C SER A 106 5.64 2.55 -18.80
N PRO A 107 5.18 2.59 -17.53
CA PRO A 107 6.07 2.75 -16.36
C PRO A 107 7.21 1.71 -16.24
N ARG A 108 7.09 0.58 -16.94
CA ARG A 108 8.12 -0.47 -16.99
C ARG A 108 8.82 -0.57 -18.35
N GLY A 109 8.64 0.43 -19.23
CA GLY A 109 9.24 0.46 -20.55
C GLY A 109 8.60 -0.48 -21.60
N GLY A 110 7.54 -1.23 -21.21
CA GLY A 110 6.80 -2.12 -22.13
C GLY A 110 5.50 -1.50 -22.64
N GLN A 111 4.56 -2.36 -23.02
CA GLN A 111 3.23 -1.92 -23.47
C GLN A 111 2.33 -1.55 -22.28
N TRP A 112 1.39 -0.66 -22.53
CA TRP A 112 0.30 -0.33 -21.63
C TRP A 112 -0.68 -1.48 -21.55
N THR A 113 -1.03 -1.85 -20.34
CA THR A 113 -1.98 -2.93 -20.04
C THR A 113 -3.15 -2.39 -19.21
N TYR A 114 -4.27 -3.10 -19.23
CA TYR A 114 -5.44 -2.78 -18.41
C TYR A 114 -5.07 -2.55 -16.94
N SER A 115 -4.26 -3.44 -16.36
CA SER A 115 -3.86 -3.34 -14.95
C SER A 115 -3.02 -2.10 -14.66
N THR A 116 -2.14 -1.69 -15.61
CA THR A 116 -1.30 -0.50 -15.44
C THR A 116 -2.15 0.78 -15.44
N VAL A 117 -3.03 0.93 -16.43
CA VAL A 117 -3.92 2.09 -16.51
C VAL A 117 -4.87 2.13 -15.31
N LYS A 118 -5.49 0.99 -14.95
CA LYS A 118 -6.36 0.91 -13.78
C LYS A 118 -5.64 1.28 -12.49
N THR A 119 -4.37 0.85 -12.32
CA THR A 119 -3.56 1.22 -11.16
C THR A 119 -3.33 2.73 -11.09
N ILE A 120 -3.06 3.39 -12.24
CA ILE A 120 -2.91 4.85 -12.29
C ILE A 120 -4.22 5.54 -11.91
N LEU A 121 -5.33 5.14 -12.50
CA LEU A 121 -6.64 5.75 -12.23
C LEU A 121 -7.11 5.59 -10.79
N THR A 122 -6.73 4.52 -10.09
CA THR A 122 -7.18 4.21 -8.71
C THR A 122 -6.20 4.64 -7.62
N ASN A 123 -5.04 5.20 -7.97
CA ASN A 123 -4.03 5.53 -6.98
C ASN A 123 -4.20 6.96 -6.46
N GLU A 124 -4.54 7.10 -5.18
CA GLU A 124 -4.74 8.38 -4.50
C GLU A 124 -3.52 9.31 -4.51
N LYS A 125 -2.34 8.77 -4.75
CA LYS A 125 -1.13 9.60 -4.80
C LYS A 125 -1.13 10.61 -5.94
N TYR A 126 -1.90 10.35 -7.00
CA TYR A 126 -2.01 11.32 -8.09
C TYR A 126 -2.81 12.56 -7.71
N SER A 127 -3.67 12.48 -6.68
CA SER A 127 -4.34 13.64 -6.07
C SER A 127 -3.53 14.31 -4.95
N GLY A 128 -2.27 13.92 -4.76
CA GLY A 128 -1.40 14.47 -3.71
C GLY A 128 -1.57 13.80 -2.34
N ASP A 129 -2.51 12.89 -2.20
CA ASP A 129 -2.83 12.21 -0.95
C ASP A 129 -2.00 10.93 -0.78
N VAL A 130 -1.86 10.47 0.46
CA VAL A 130 -1.17 9.21 0.75
C VAL A 130 -1.96 8.38 1.76
N LEU A 131 -2.35 7.17 1.35
CA LEU A 131 -2.93 6.16 2.22
C LEU A 131 -1.88 5.10 2.56
N MET A 132 -1.58 4.96 3.84
CA MET A 132 -0.63 3.99 4.37
C MET A 132 -1.35 2.79 4.96
N GLN A 133 -0.62 1.66 5.04
CA GLN A 133 -1.12 0.40 5.60
C GLN A 133 -2.33 -0.18 4.84
N LYS A 134 -2.29 -0.08 3.49
CA LYS A 134 -3.30 -0.67 2.60
C LYS A 134 -3.34 -2.20 2.68
N THR A 135 -2.26 -2.84 3.12
CA THR A 135 -2.14 -4.29 3.23
C THR A 135 -1.60 -4.68 4.60
N VAL A 136 -1.97 -5.88 5.06
CA VAL A 136 -1.49 -6.49 6.29
C VAL A 136 -0.91 -7.86 5.97
N THR A 137 0.28 -8.16 6.49
CA THR A 137 0.86 -9.50 6.40
C THR A 137 0.21 -10.39 7.44
N VAL A 138 -0.46 -11.43 6.98
CA VAL A 138 -1.26 -12.35 7.83
C VAL A 138 -0.38 -13.47 8.36
N ASP A 139 0.54 -13.95 7.53
CA ASP A 139 1.40 -15.06 7.85
C ASP A 139 2.86 -14.68 7.62
N ILE A 140 3.67 -14.89 8.64
CA ILE A 140 5.09 -14.52 8.67
C ILE A 140 5.92 -15.44 7.77
N PHE A 141 5.53 -16.70 7.69
CA PHE A 141 6.32 -17.72 6.97
C PHE A 141 6.08 -17.67 5.47
N SER A 142 4.83 -17.56 5.04
CA SER A 142 4.48 -17.46 3.63
C SER A 142 4.58 -16.04 3.08
N HIS A 143 4.83 -15.03 3.93
CA HIS A 143 4.80 -13.60 3.59
C HIS A 143 3.49 -13.17 2.91
N ARG A 144 2.41 -13.90 3.16
CA ARG A 144 1.12 -13.62 2.55
C ARG A 144 0.55 -12.31 3.08
N SER A 145 0.42 -11.35 2.17
CA SER A 145 -0.24 -10.07 2.44
C SER A 145 -1.64 -10.07 1.86
N ILE A 146 -2.58 -9.53 2.62
CA ILE A 146 -3.96 -9.30 2.19
C ILE A 146 -4.28 -7.80 2.28
N ARG A 147 -5.32 -7.37 1.58
CA ARG A 147 -5.83 -6.01 1.73
C ARG A 147 -6.24 -5.78 3.18
N ASN A 148 -5.93 -4.60 3.71
CA ASN A 148 -6.37 -4.21 5.05
C ASN A 148 -7.86 -3.86 5.00
N ASP A 149 -8.67 -4.75 5.52
CA ASP A 149 -10.12 -4.65 5.63
C ASP A 149 -10.58 -4.15 7.03
N GLY A 150 -9.71 -3.40 7.70
CA GLY A 150 -9.95 -2.92 9.06
C GLY A 150 -9.27 -3.76 10.15
N ARG A 151 -8.34 -4.66 9.81
CA ARG A 151 -7.56 -5.45 10.78
C ARG A 151 -6.48 -4.64 11.48
N ALA A 152 -6.00 -3.60 10.84
CA ALA A 152 -5.01 -2.71 11.40
C ALA A 152 -5.35 -1.25 11.07
N ASN A 153 -4.84 -0.32 11.87
CA ASN A 153 -5.02 1.10 11.63
C ASN A 153 -4.50 1.46 10.23
N GLN A 154 -5.24 2.27 9.50
CA GLN A 154 -4.76 2.95 8.30
C GLN A 154 -4.47 4.41 8.63
N PHE A 155 -3.51 4.98 7.91
CA PHE A 155 -3.12 6.37 8.11
C PHE A 155 -3.28 7.08 6.77
N PHE A 156 -4.04 8.15 6.75
CA PHE A 156 -4.30 8.97 5.58
C PHE A 156 -3.70 10.35 5.78
N ILE A 157 -2.93 10.82 4.80
CA ILE A 157 -2.39 12.17 4.78
C ILE A 157 -2.90 12.84 3.53
N GLN A 158 -3.61 13.93 3.72
CA GLN A 158 -4.09 14.76 2.63
C GLN A 158 -3.02 15.77 2.22
N GLY A 159 -2.82 15.94 0.91
CA GLY A 159 -1.89 16.95 0.39
C GLY A 159 -0.42 16.74 0.80
N TYR A 160 0.02 15.48 0.88
CA TYR A 160 1.39 15.14 1.28
C TYR A 160 2.45 15.63 0.28
N HIS A 161 2.10 15.67 -1.00
CA HIS A 161 2.96 16.13 -2.10
C HIS A 161 2.12 16.84 -3.17
N GLU A 162 2.79 17.46 -4.11
CA GLU A 162 2.15 18.15 -5.22
C GLU A 162 1.34 17.16 -6.09
N ALA A 163 0.09 17.52 -6.36
CA ALA A 163 -0.83 16.70 -7.13
C ALA A 163 -0.63 16.85 -8.64
N ILE A 164 -0.56 15.76 -9.40
CA ILE A 164 -0.64 15.80 -10.87
C ILE A 164 -2.08 16.03 -11.32
N ILE A 165 -3.04 15.45 -10.59
CA ILE A 165 -4.47 15.48 -10.90
C ILE A 165 -5.18 16.23 -9.78
N PRO A 166 -6.03 17.23 -10.10
CA PRO A 166 -6.89 17.86 -9.09
C PRO A 166 -7.70 16.82 -8.35
N ARG A 167 -7.84 17.00 -7.03
CA ARG A 167 -8.53 16.03 -6.17
C ARG A 167 -9.97 15.79 -6.60
N GLU A 168 -10.65 16.85 -7.02
CA GLU A 168 -12.03 16.79 -7.49
C GLU A 168 -12.16 15.86 -8.69
N LEU A 169 -11.29 16.01 -9.68
CA LEU A 169 -11.26 15.14 -10.88
C LEU A 169 -10.92 13.69 -10.49
N TRP A 170 -9.98 13.49 -9.55
CA TRP A 170 -9.66 12.15 -9.07
C TRP A 170 -10.89 11.48 -8.43
N LEU A 171 -11.65 12.21 -7.61
CA LEU A 171 -12.86 11.72 -6.98
C LEU A 171 -13.94 11.36 -8.00
N GLU A 172 -14.18 12.20 -9.00
CA GLU A 172 -15.15 11.95 -10.09
C GLU A 172 -14.76 10.67 -10.85
N VAL A 173 -13.48 10.50 -11.17
CA VAL A 173 -12.97 9.27 -11.81
C VAL A 173 -13.20 8.03 -10.95
N GLN A 174 -13.03 8.13 -9.60
CA GLN A 174 -13.35 7.01 -8.72
C GLN A 174 -14.83 6.62 -8.76
N GLN A 175 -15.73 7.59 -8.88
CA GLN A 175 -17.16 7.36 -9.01
C GLN A 175 -17.51 6.63 -10.31
N ILE A 176 -16.95 7.09 -11.43
CA ILE A 176 -17.12 6.44 -12.74
C ILE A 176 -16.62 4.99 -12.69
N LEU A 177 -15.44 4.76 -12.08
CA LEU A 177 -14.85 3.43 -11.96
C LEU A 177 -15.68 2.44 -11.12
N LYS A 178 -16.43 2.93 -10.15
CA LYS A 178 -17.29 2.10 -9.29
C LYS A 178 -18.63 1.77 -9.91
N GLY A 179 -19.04 2.49 -10.96
CA GLY A 179 -20.34 2.31 -11.60
C GLY A 179 -21.53 2.67 -10.70
N GLU A 180 -21.31 3.46 -9.64
CA GLU A 180 -22.30 3.77 -8.62
C GLU A 180 -22.49 5.28 -8.44
N ASN A 181 -23.70 5.65 -8.05
CA ASN A 181 -24.02 6.99 -7.55
C ASN A 181 -23.14 7.32 -6.34
N VAL A 182 -22.60 8.50 -6.38
CA VAL A 182 -21.69 9.13 -5.42
C VAL A 182 -21.99 8.76 -3.97
N VAL A 183 -21.03 8.12 -3.29
CA VAL A 183 -20.95 8.23 -1.85
C VAL A 183 -19.85 9.26 -1.55
N PRO A 184 -20.17 10.35 -0.82
CA PRO A 184 -19.19 11.40 -0.53
C PRO A 184 -17.99 10.82 0.23
N VAL A 185 -16.80 11.28 -0.12
CA VAL A 185 -15.65 11.16 0.81
C VAL A 185 -16.10 11.79 2.13
N PRO A 186 -15.85 11.12 3.29
CA PRO A 186 -16.22 11.69 4.58
C PRO A 186 -15.73 13.13 4.65
N SER A 187 -16.62 14.07 4.93
CA SER A 187 -16.23 15.44 5.21
C SER A 187 -15.29 15.44 6.42
N VAL A 188 -14.43 16.41 6.50
CA VAL A 188 -13.47 16.59 7.63
C VAL A 188 -14.19 16.49 8.98
N ASP A 189 -15.47 16.83 9.02
CA ASP A 189 -16.34 16.80 10.21
C ASP A 189 -16.73 15.39 10.67
N GLU A 190 -16.78 14.39 9.77
CA GLU A 190 -17.09 12.99 10.13
C GLU A 190 -15.89 12.21 10.69
N VAL A 191 -14.69 12.71 10.50
CA VAL A 191 -13.44 12.15 11.06
C VAL A 191 -13.12 12.74 12.44
N ALA A 192 -13.90 13.73 12.90
CA ALA A 192 -13.60 14.61 14.02
C ALA A 192 -13.79 14.02 15.41
N ASP A 193 -13.96 12.73 15.60
CA ASP A 193 -14.04 12.13 16.95
C ASP A 193 -12.71 11.55 17.45
N LEU A 194 -11.60 12.10 16.94
CA LEU A 194 -10.26 11.92 17.50
C LEU A 194 -9.97 13.14 18.39
N SER A 195 -9.98 12.92 19.71
CA SER A 195 -9.58 13.95 20.65
C SER A 195 -8.25 14.58 20.21
N ALA A 196 -8.28 15.89 19.98
CA ALA A 196 -7.19 16.70 19.44
C ALA A 196 -5.92 16.76 20.33
N SER A 197 -5.84 15.92 21.37
CA SER A 197 -4.75 15.89 22.34
C SER A 197 -3.57 14.99 21.97
N ASP A 198 -3.75 14.04 21.04
CA ASP A 198 -2.74 12.99 20.81
C ASP A 198 -2.02 13.07 19.44
N VAL A 199 -2.34 14.04 18.60
CA VAL A 199 -1.68 14.19 17.30
C VAL A 199 -0.83 15.48 17.33
N PRO A 200 0.48 15.39 17.03
CA PRO A 200 1.29 16.60 16.90
C PRO A 200 0.69 17.49 15.81
N ARG A 201 0.42 18.76 16.11
CA ARG A 201 -0.15 19.80 15.21
C ARG A 201 0.69 20.12 13.96
N ILE A 202 1.63 19.26 13.58
CA ILE A 202 2.62 19.49 12.51
C ILE A 202 2.10 19.08 11.13
N LEU A 203 0.97 18.34 11.06
CA LEU A 203 0.41 17.84 9.80
C LEU A 203 -1.09 18.15 9.72
N ASP A 204 -1.44 19.33 9.23
CA ASP A 204 -2.79 19.59 8.73
C ASP A 204 -3.12 18.57 7.64
N GLY A 205 -4.22 17.83 7.80
CA GLY A 205 -4.64 16.78 6.85
C GLY A 205 -4.15 15.37 7.16
N PHE A 206 -3.61 15.10 8.37
CA PHE A 206 -3.27 13.74 8.79
C PHE A 206 -4.43 13.07 9.52
N PHE A 207 -4.87 11.92 9.05
CA PHE A 207 -5.98 11.15 9.62
C PHE A 207 -5.58 9.72 9.92
N VAL A 208 -6.00 9.21 11.08
CA VAL A 208 -5.85 7.80 11.46
C VAL A 208 -7.20 7.12 11.35
N ILE A 209 -7.33 6.18 10.43
CA ILE A 209 -8.54 5.37 10.27
C ILE A 209 -8.42 4.16 11.18
N LYS A 210 -9.16 4.16 12.29
CA LYS A 210 -9.17 3.04 13.25
C LYS A 210 -10.07 1.91 12.75
N PRO A 211 -9.72 0.64 12.99
CA PRO A 211 -10.59 -0.49 12.69
C PRO A 211 -11.86 -0.41 13.55
N ARG A 212 -13.02 -0.64 12.95
CA ARG A 212 -14.27 -0.79 13.71
C ARG A 212 -14.30 -2.13 14.41
N LYS A 213 -14.89 -2.18 15.62
CA LYS A 213 -15.02 -3.42 16.43
C LYS A 213 -15.91 -4.48 15.76
N ASP A 214 -16.78 -4.07 14.84
CA ASP A 214 -17.72 -4.92 14.10
C ASP A 214 -17.15 -5.49 12.80
N GLY A 215 -15.91 -5.16 12.45
CA GLY A 215 -15.25 -5.64 11.23
C GLY A 215 -15.84 -5.09 9.91
N ASN A 216 -16.86 -4.26 9.99
CA ASN A 216 -17.55 -3.70 8.82
C ASN A 216 -17.04 -2.29 8.54
N ASN A 217 -15.89 -2.19 7.87
CA ASN A 217 -15.33 -0.91 7.42
C ASN A 217 -15.90 -0.56 6.04
N GLU A 218 -17.11 -0.01 5.99
CA GLU A 218 -17.74 0.47 4.76
C GLU A 218 -16.86 1.51 4.03
N TYR A 219 -16.17 2.37 4.78
CA TYR A 219 -15.26 3.37 4.20
C TYR A 219 -14.09 2.77 3.41
N LEU A 220 -13.61 1.57 3.79
CA LEU A 220 -12.51 0.89 3.08
C LEU A 220 -12.96 0.12 1.86
N ARG A 221 -14.26 -0.10 1.69
CA ARG A 221 -14.85 -0.66 0.46
C ARG A 221 -15.05 0.43 -0.60
N GLN A 222 -14.95 1.70 -0.22
CA GLN A 222 -15.21 2.87 -1.05
C GLN A 222 -13.94 3.59 -1.53
N LEU A 223 -12.78 3.27 -0.96
CA LEU A 223 -11.43 3.60 -1.44
C LEU A 223 -10.87 2.35 -2.17
#